data_eaa64823d06384750214b02bd30d087f
#
_entry.id   eaa64823d06384750214b02bd30d087f
#
_cell.length_a   1.000
_cell.length_b   1.000
_cell.length_c   1.000
_cell.angle_alpha   90.00
_cell.angle_beta   90.00
_cell.angle_gamma   90.00
#
_symmetry.space_group_name_H-M   'P 1'
#
loop_
_entity.id
_entity.type
_entity.pdbx_description
1 polymer ?
#
loop_
_entity_poly.entity_id
_entity_poly.type
_entity_poly.pdbx_seq_one_letter_code
_entity_poly.pdbx_strand_id
1 'polypeptide(L)'
;MTRFIHDKFSKDYLESLLSPHGQVEVGKSITSEIKEIDVWFVPNCPEIPTELGLLGRLCQTATLFEPYRNPVTLDEINSCLFKLLAVLDEFQREAKRNKRRLTEEEKPRLWILTPTASTAILESFCTNGT
;
A
#
# COMPACT_ATOMS: atom_id res chain seq x y z
N MET A 1 19.41 11.59 -5.01
CA MET A 1 18.70 10.34 -5.14
C MET A 1 18.06 10.20 -6.49
N THR A 2 18.31 9.06 -7.08
CA THR A 2 17.88 8.80 -8.45
C THR A 2 16.40 8.51 -8.59
N ARG A 3 15.69 8.43 -7.48
CA ARG A 3 14.24 8.13 -7.47
C ARG A 3 13.37 9.32 -7.83
N PHE A 4 13.92 10.52 -7.78
CA PHE A 4 13.11 11.73 -7.75
C PHE A 4 12.03 11.82 -8.82
N ILE A 5 12.41 11.72 -10.08
CA ILE A 5 11.47 11.99 -11.17
C ILE A 5 10.40 10.91 -11.27
N HIS A 6 10.82 9.65 -11.34
CA HIS A 6 9.88 8.53 -11.52
C HIS A 6 9.05 8.28 -10.28
N ASP A 7 9.67 8.43 -9.11
CA ASP A 7 8.98 8.27 -7.86
C ASP A 7 7.87 9.33 -7.70
N LYS A 8 8.23 10.58 -7.99
CA LYS A 8 7.25 11.67 -7.92
C LYS A 8 6.13 11.47 -8.94
N PHE A 9 6.48 11.05 -10.15
CA PHE A 9 5.48 10.79 -11.17
C PHE A 9 4.48 9.73 -10.73
N SER A 10 4.97 8.62 -10.20
CA SER A 10 4.12 7.53 -9.72
C SER A 10 3.19 7.99 -8.61
N LYS A 11 3.72 8.75 -7.67
CA LYS A 11 2.91 9.27 -6.56
C LYS A 11 1.86 10.23 -7.06
N ASP A 12 2.23 11.17 -7.92
CA ASP A 12 1.30 12.14 -8.47
C ASP A 12 0.21 11.46 -9.30
N TYR A 13 0.59 10.46 -10.07
CA TYR A 13 -0.35 9.72 -10.89
C TYR A 13 -1.38 8.98 -10.04
N LEU A 14 -0.91 8.27 -9.02
CA LEU A 14 -1.81 7.56 -8.11
C LEU A 14 -2.72 8.55 -7.37
N GLU A 15 -2.17 9.66 -6.92
CA GLU A 15 -2.97 10.67 -6.24
C GLU A 15 -4.08 11.20 -7.15
N SER A 16 -3.74 11.50 -8.40
CA SER A 16 -4.71 11.99 -9.35
C SER A 16 -5.84 11.00 -9.62
N LEU A 17 -5.50 9.72 -9.77
CA LEU A 17 -6.49 8.70 -10.05
C LEU A 17 -7.37 8.38 -8.85
N LEU A 18 -6.81 8.42 -7.65
CA LEU A 18 -7.51 7.95 -6.45
C LEU A 18 -8.23 9.06 -5.69
N SER A 19 -7.80 10.32 -5.83
CA SER A 19 -8.38 11.41 -5.06
C SER A 19 -9.90 11.55 -5.19
N PRO A 20 -10.50 11.35 -6.37
CA PRO A 20 -11.97 11.43 -6.48
C PRO A 20 -12.70 10.33 -5.72
N HIS A 21 -12.02 9.27 -5.34
CA HIS A 21 -12.66 8.07 -4.79
C HIS A 21 -12.35 7.83 -3.32
N GLY A 22 -11.53 8.67 -2.71
CA GLY A 22 -11.19 8.50 -1.31
C GLY A 22 -10.16 9.50 -0.84
N GLN A 23 -9.62 9.26 0.34
CA GLN A 23 -8.55 10.08 0.89
C GLN A 23 -7.21 9.53 0.46
N VAL A 24 -6.35 10.40 -0.04
CA VAL A 24 -5.01 10.02 -0.48
C VAL A 24 -4.00 10.88 0.28
N GLU A 25 -3.01 10.24 0.87
CA GLU A 25 -1.89 10.93 1.49
C GLU A 25 -0.60 10.41 0.86
N VAL A 26 0.24 11.32 0.42
CA VAL A 26 1.57 11.01 -0.11
C VAL A 26 2.59 11.32 0.98
N GLY A 27 3.47 10.34 1.25
CA GLY A 27 4.47 10.52 2.29
C GLY A 27 3.89 10.49 3.69
N LYS A 28 2.95 9.56 3.95
CA LYS A 28 2.35 9.44 5.26
C LYS A 28 3.33 8.85 6.26
N SER A 29 3.57 9.57 7.35
CA SER A 29 4.49 9.12 8.39
C SER A 29 3.86 8.08 9.30
N ILE A 30 4.67 7.11 9.68
CA ILE A 30 4.28 6.12 10.68
C ILE A 30 4.78 6.63 12.03
N THR A 31 3.89 6.67 13.01
CA THR A 31 4.11 7.40 14.26
C THR A 31 5.32 6.99 15.05
N SER A 32 5.70 5.73 15.03
CA SER A 32 6.78 5.23 15.89
C SER A 32 8.14 5.15 15.22
N GLU A 33 8.22 5.45 13.93
CA GLU A 33 9.45 5.29 13.16
C GLU A 33 9.63 6.41 12.15
N ILE A 34 10.86 6.56 11.69
CA ILE A 34 11.17 7.51 10.63
C ILE A 34 10.94 6.82 9.29
N LYS A 35 9.75 6.28 9.11
CA LYS A 35 9.38 5.63 7.87
C LYS A 35 8.10 6.24 7.34
N GLU A 36 8.01 6.36 6.04
CA GLU A 36 6.85 6.94 5.39
C GLU A 36 6.26 5.96 4.40
N ILE A 37 4.95 5.97 4.33
CA ILE A 37 4.21 5.25 3.29
C ILE A 37 4.19 6.17 2.07
N ASP A 38 4.61 5.66 0.92
CA ASP A 38 4.69 6.49 -0.27
C ASP A 38 3.31 7.01 -0.69
N VAL A 39 2.32 6.13 -0.79
CA VAL A 39 0.94 6.55 -1.06
C VAL A 39 -0.01 5.75 -0.17
N TRP A 40 -0.82 6.45 0.58
CA TRP A 40 -1.84 5.88 1.45
C TRP A 40 -3.21 6.26 0.91
N PHE A 41 -4.07 5.27 0.74
CA PHE A 41 -5.42 5.50 0.19
C PHE A 41 -6.48 4.87 1.07
N VAL A 42 -7.53 5.62 1.36
CA VAL A 42 -8.71 5.12 2.06
C VAL A 42 -9.93 5.42 1.18
N PRO A 43 -10.64 4.39 0.72
CA PRO A 43 -11.80 4.61 -0.15
C PRO A 43 -12.96 5.26 0.61
N ASN A 44 -13.73 6.07 -0.09
CA ASN A 44 -14.90 6.72 0.49
C ASN A 44 -16.06 5.75 0.68
N CYS A 45 -16.14 4.75 -0.18
CA CYS A 45 -17.21 3.76 -0.11
C CYS A 45 -16.65 2.42 -0.54
N PRO A 46 -17.34 1.32 -0.13
CA PRO A 46 -16.82 -0.03 -0.42
C PRO A 46 -16.78 -0.38 -1.91
N GLU A 47 -17.56 0.31 -2.72
CA GLU A 47 -17.59 0.02 -4.14
C GLU A 47 -16.74 1.03 -4.91
N ILE A 48 -15.75 0.52 -5.61
CA ILE A 48 -14.87 1.35 -6.44
C ILE A 48 -15.39 1.29 -7.88
N PRO A 49 -15.49 2.43 -8.55
CA PRO A 49 -15.98 2.45 -9.94
C PRO A 49 -15.19 1.54 -10.86
N THR A 50 -15.92 0.87 -11.75
CA THR A 50 -15.30 -0.04 -12.71
C THR A 50 -14.35 0.65 -13.67
N GLU A 51 -14.48 1.95 -13.83
CA GLU A 51 -13.61 2.74 -14.71
C GLU A 51 -12.15 2.74 -14.27
N LEU A 52 -11.87 2.42 -13.00
CA LEU A 52 -10.50 2.28 -12.54
C LEU A 52 -9.91 0.91 -12.86
N GLY A 53 -10.74 -0.05 -13.29
CA GLY A 53 -10.28 -1.36 -13.69
C GLY A 53 -9.53 -2.09 -12.58
N LEU A 54 -8.33 -2.56 -12.90
CA LEU A 54 -7.51 -3.29 -11.94
C LEU A 54 -7.22 -2.46 -10.69
N LEU A 55 -6.90 -1.18 -10.86
CA LEU A 55 -6.61 -0.31 -9.72
C LEU A 55 -7.78 -0.28 -8.75
N GLY A 56 -9.01 -0.21 -9.27
CA GLY A 56 -10.19 -0.25 -8.41
C GLY A 56 -10.31 -1.52 -7.60
N ARG A 57 -9.96 -2.65 -8.21
CA ARG A 57 -10.00 -3.93 -7.49
C ARG A 57 -8.93 -4.01 -6.41
N LEU A 58 -7.79 -3.34 -6.61
CA LEU A 58 -6.71 -3.31 -5.62
C LEU A 58 -7.02 -2.41 -4.44
N CYS A 59 -7.96 -1.48 -4.58
CA CYS A 59 -8.21 -0.40 -3.63
C CYS A 59 -9.55 -0.52 -2.90
N GLN A 60 -10.05 -1.70 -2.68
CA GLN A 60 -11.36 -1.88 -2.04
C GLN A 60 -11.33 -1.62 -0.54
N THR A 61 -10.17 -1.56 0.05
CA THR A 61 -9.98 -1.23 1.46
C THR A 61 -8.80 -0.26 1.57
N ALA A 62 -8.45 0.14 2.78
CA ALA A 62 -7.27 0.98 3.00
C ALA A 62 -6.05 0.30 2.38
N THR A 63 -5.27 1.05 1.66
CA THR A 63 -4.20 0.48 0.83
C THR A 63 -2.94 1.33 0.90
N LEU A 64 -1.81 0.62 1.05
CA LEU A 64 -0.48 1.20 0.91
C LEU A 64 0.04 0.90 -0.48
N PHE A 65 0.47 1.92 -1.20
CA PHE A 65 1.15 1.73 -2.47
C PHE A 65 2.60 2.15 -2.32
N GLU A 66 3.52 1.26 -2.69
CA GLU A 66 4.95 1.51 -2.61
C GLU A 66 5.56 1.35 -3.99
N PRO A 67 5.57 2.41 -4.81
CA PRO A 67 6.13 2.33 -6.16
C PRO A 67 7.66 2.40 -6.14
N TYR A 68 8.28 1.59 -6.97
CA TYR A 68 9.74 1.55 -7.12
C TYR A 68 10.11 1.79 -8.55
N ARG A 69 11.15 2.57 -8.75
CA ARG A 69 11.68 2.86 -10.07
C ARG A 69 12.48 1.68 -10.61
N ASN A 70 13.27 1.07 -9.74
CA ASN A 70 14.12 -0.07 -10.09
C ASN A 70 13.51 -1.34 -9.54
N PRO A 71 13.93 -2.51 -10.02
CA PRO A 71 13.42 -3.78 -9.46
C PRO A 71 13.57 -3.80 -7.95
N VAL A 72 12.51 -4.14 -7.26
CA VAL A 72 12.47 -4.12 -5.81
C VAL A 72 13.41 -5.18 -5.24
N THR A 73 14.10 -4.83 -4.16
CA THR A 73 14.99 -5.75 -3.46
C THR A 73 14.26 -6.39 -2.28
N LEU A 74 14.84 -7.47 -1.76
CA LEU A 74 14.26 -8.14 -0.60
C LEU A 74 14.20 -7.22 0.62
N ASP A 75 15.24 -6.43 0.83
CA ASP A 75 15.24 -5.48 1.95
C ASP A 75 14.13 -4.45 1.80
N GLU A 76 13.88 -4.00 0.57
CA GLU A 76 12.80 -3.05 0.32
C GLU A 76 11.45 -3.68 0.57
N ILE A 77 11.27 -4.94 0.18
CA ILE A 77 10.02 -5.65 0.46
C ILE A 77 9.81 -5.77 1.97
N ASN A 78 10.86 -6.12 2.70
CA ASN A 78 10.77 -6.23 4.15
C ASN A 78 10.40 -4.90 4.80
N SER A 79 10.93 -3.79 4.27
CA SER A 79 10.57 -2.47 4.76
C SER A 79 9.08 -2.17 4.51
N CYS A 80 8.58 -2.56 3.35
CA CYS A 80 7.16 -2.38 3.04
C CYS A 80 6.28 -3.22 3.96
N LEU A 81 6.69 -4.46 4.24
CA LEU A 81 5.95 -5.32 5.16
C LEU A 81 5.92 -4.74 6.56
N PHE A 82 7.03 -4.15 7.00
CA PHE A 82 7.05 -3.47 8.30
C PHE A 82 6.00 -2.36 8.35
N LYS A 83 5.91 -1.56 7.28
CA LYS A 83 4.90 -0.48 7.22
C LYS A 83 3.48 -1.05 7.28
N LEU A 84 3.23 -2.12 6.55
CA LEU A 84 1.92 -2.77 6.57
C LEU A 84 1.56 -3.24 7.97
N LEU A 85 2.50 -3.91 8.64
CA LEU A 85 2.24 -4.44 9.98
C LEU A 85 2.02 -3.32 10.98
N ALA A 86 2.73 -2.20 10.84
CA ALA A 86 2.53 -1.05 11.73
C ALA A 86 1.13 -0.45 11.56
N VAL A 87 0.67 -0.32 10.31
CA VAL A 87 -0.68 0.18 10.05
C VAL A 87 -1.73 -0.79 10.55
N LEU A 88 -1.53 -2.07 10.32
CA LEU A 88 -2.46 -3.10 10.81
C LEU A 88 -2.58 -3.03 12.32
N ASP A 89 -1.47 -2.85 13.02
CA ASP A 89 -1.48 -2.73 14.46
C ASP A 89 -2.32 -1.52 14.92
N GLU A 90 -2.19 -0.40 14.24
CA GLU A 90 -3.01 0.77 14.54
C GLU A 90 -4.51 0.49 14.34
N PHE A 91 -4.85 -0.18 13.24
CA PHE A 91 -6.24 -0.54 12.96
C PHE A 91 -6.80 -1.46 14.03
N GLN A 92 -6.00 -2.43 14.46
CA GLN A 92 -6.44 -3.37 15.50
C GLN A 92 -6.63 -2.66 16.83
N ARG A 93 -5.76 -1.73 17.17
CA ARG A 93 -5.91 -0.96 18.41
C ARG A 93 -7.16 -0.10 18.38
N GLU A 94 -7.43 0.53 17.24
CA GLU A 94 -8.63 1.35 17.12
C GLU A 94 -9.90 0.52 17.21
N ALA A 95 -9.92 -0.64 16.55
CA ALA A 95 -11.06 -1.53 16.65
C ALA A 95 -11.29 -1.95 18.09
N LYS A 96 -10.22 -2.27 18.81
CA LYS A 96 -10.31 -2.67 20.21
C LYS A 96 -10.85 -1.54 21.08
N ARG A 97 -10.41 -0.30 20.84
CA ARG A 97 -10.96 0.85 21.58
C ARG A 97 -12.45 1.01 21.35
N ASN A 98 -12.94 0.64 20.17
CA ASN A 98 -14.35 0.70 19.82
C ASN A 98 -15.09 -0.60 20.14
N LYS A 99 -14.45 -1.48 20.88
CA LYS A 99 -15.03 -2.75 21.35
C LYS A 99 -15.53 -3.63 20.22
N ARG A 100 -14.78 -3.67 19.12
CA ARG A 100 -15.12 -4.51 17.98
C ARG A 100 -13.87 -5.20 17.45
N ARG A 101 -14.08 -6.15 16.57
CA ARG A 101 -13.03 -6.92 15.96
C ARG A 101 -12.84 -6.48 14.53
N LEU A 102 -11.58 -6.36 14.10
CA LEU A 102 -11.28 -6.02 12.73
C LEU A 102 -11.56 -7.24 11.85
N THR A 103 -12.39 -7.06 10.82
CA THR A 103 -12.67 -8.15 9.88
C THR A 103 -11.57 -8.25 8.82
N GLU A 104 -11.52 -9.37 8.12
CA GLU A 104 -10.54 -9.54 7.06
C GLU A 104 -10.69 -8.49 5.96
N GLU A 105 -11.93 -8.13 5.63
CA GLU A 105 -12.20 -7.13 4.60
C GLU A 105 -11.76 -5.74 4.99
N GLU A 106 -11.63 -5.47 6.28
CA GLU A 106 -11.22 -4.16 6.77
C GLU A 106 -9.71 -4.00 6.88
N LYS A 107 -8.97 -5.09 6.80
CA LYS A 107 -7.51 -5.03 6.96
C LYS A 107 -6.86 -4.26 5.81
N PRO A 108 -5.85 -3.45 6.12
CA PRO A 108 -5.14 -2.73 5.07
C PRO A 108 -4.39 -3.68 4.14
N ARG A 109 -4.18 -3.25 2.91
CA ARG A 109 -3.47 -4.03 1.90
C ARG A 109 -2.25 -3.28 1.44
N LEU A 110 -1.27 -4.03 0.98
CA LEU A 110 -0.02 -3.48 0.47
C LEU A 110 0.16 -3.90 -0.98
N TRP A 111 0.46 -2.94 -1.83
CA TRP A 111 0.80 -3.21 -3.21
C TRP A 111 2.15 -2.58 -3.51
N ILE A 112 3.10 -3.42 -3.87
CA ILE A 112 4.43 -3.00 -4.28
C ILE A 112 4.45 -2.95 -5.79
N LEU A 113 4.69 -1.76 -6.33
CA LEU A 113 4.71 -1.54 -7.77
C LEU A 113 6.16 -1.51 -8.21
N THR A 114 6.58 -2.52 -8.93
CA THR A 114 7.97 -2.66 -9.37
C THR A 114 8.00 -2.94 -10.86
N PRO A 115 8.99 -2.39 -11.59
CA PRO A 115 9.07 -2.65 -13.03
C PRO A 115 9.20 -4.12 -13.36
N THR A 116 10.05 -4.82 -12.60
CA THR A 116 10.21 -6.26 -12.72
C THR A 116 10.64 -6.80 -11.36
N ALA A 117 10.37 -8.07 -11.13
CA ALA A 117 10.88 -8.74 -9.94
C ALA A 117 11.74 -9.91 -10.40
N SER A 118 12.87 -10.14 -9.72
CA SER A 118 13.73 -11.25 -10.07
C SER A 118 13.03 -12.58 -9.80
N THR A 119 13.43 -13.61 -10.52
CA THR A 119 12.88 -14.95 -10.31
C THR A 119 13.08 -15.40 -8.87
N ALA A 120 14.26 -15.12 -8.30
CA ALA A 120 14.55 -15.51 -6.92
C ALA A 120 13.61 -14.85 -5.93
N ILE A 121 13.30 -13.56 -6.13
CA ILE A 121 12.35 -12.85 -5.26
C ILE A 121 10.95 -13.41 -5.41
N LEU A 122 10.50 -13.62 -6.63
CA LEU A 122 9.17 -14.19 -6.85
C LEU A 122 9.05 -15.56 -6.21
N GLU A 123 10.05 -16.40 -6.33
CA GLU A 123 10.04 -17.72 -5.73
C GLU A 123 9.99 -17.65 -4.20
N SER A 124 10.71 -16.72 -3.60
CA SER A 124 10.74 -16.62 -2.13
C SER A 124 9.39 -16.22 -1.53
N PHE A 125 8.51 -15.60 -2.32
CA PHE A 125 7.19 -15.18 -1.83
C PHE A 125 6.05 -15.99 -2.40
N CYS A 126 6.26 -16.73 -3.49
CA CYS A 126 5.18 -17.49 -4.13
C CYS A 126 5.14 -18.96 -3.74
N THR A 127 6.25 -19.52 -3.29
CA THR A 127 6.32 -20.96 -3.00
C THR A 127 5.40 -21.40 -1.89
N ASN A 128 5.09 -20.51 -0.97
CA ASN A 128 4.23 -20.85 0.17
C ASN A 128 2.84 -20.26 0.06
N GLY A 129 2.58 -19.52 -0.99
CA GLY A 129 1.34 -18.81 -1.14
C GLY A 129 0.28 -19.46 -1.98
N THR A 130 0.58 -20.57 -2.51
CA THR A 130 -0.33 -21.22 -3.43
C THR A 130 -1.24 -22.18 -2.75
#